data_cf7710e829ba962d835b2f404af24e90
#
_entry.id   cf7710e829ba962d835b2f404af24e90
#
_cell.length_a   1.000
_cell.length_b   1.000
_cell.length_c   1.000
_cell.angle_alpha   90.00
_cell.angle_beta   90.00
_cell.angle_gamma   90.00
#
_symmetry.space_group_name_H-M   'P 1'
#
loop_
_entity.id
_entity.type
_entity.pdbx_description
1 polymer ?
#
loop_
_entity_poly.entity_id
_entity_poly.type
_entity_poly.pdbx_seq_one_letter_code
_entity_poly.pdbx_strand_id
1 'polypeptide(L)' 'MTSKQIMRIYTTAGVEEIDADRLIVEGDEYVLFRGEEEIRRVSIADILSETDPETGENRGGIETIYSRS' A
#
# COMPACT_ATOMS: atom_id res chain seq x y z
N MET A 1 -14.74 -6.44 19.12
CA MET A 1 -13.36 -6.14 18.71
C MET A 1 -13.35 -5.61 17.28
N THR A 2 -12.66 -4.53 17.09
CA THR A 2 -12.57 -3.90 15.78
C THR A 2 -11.28 -4.28 15.08
N SER A 3 -11.38 -4.53 13.78
CA SER A 3 -10.19 -4.77 12.95
C SER A 3 -9.61 -3.42 12.55
N LYS A 4 -8.30 -3.34 12.57
CA LYS A 4 -7.59 -2.15 12.13
C LYS A 4 -7.02 -2.42 10.75
N GLN A 5 -7.31 -1.53 9.81
CA GLN A 5 -6.78 -1.64 8.46
C GLN A 5 -5.40 -1.01 8.39
N ILE A 6 -4.46 -1.77 7.84
CA ILE A 6 -3.09 -1.31 7.63
C ILE A 6 -2.75 -1.58 6.17
N MET A 7 -2.06 -0.66 5.53
CA MET A 7 -1.58 -0.86 4.18
C MET A 7 -0.09 -1.16 4.18
N ARG A 8 0.28 -2.26 3.54
CA ARG A 8 1.67 -2.64 3.37
C ARG A 8 2.12 -2.27 1.97
N ILE A 9 3.22 -1.54 1.88
CA ILE A 9 3.77 -1.08 0.61
C ILE A 9 5.15 -1.68 0.42
N TYR A 10 5.37 -2.28 -0.74
CA TYR A 10 6.66 -2.83 -1.13
C TYR A 10 7.35 -1.83 -2.06
N THR A 11 8.45 -1.25 -1.58
CA THR A 11 9.18 -0.23 -2.35
C THR A 11 10.61 -0.67 -2.59
N THR A 12 11.32 0.09 -3.43
CA THR A 12 12.73 -0.16 -3.70
C THR A 12 13.60 0.02 -2.46
N ALA A 13 13.12 0.79 -1.48
CA ALA A 13 13.81 1.01 -0.21
C ALA A 13 13.47 -0.05 0.85
N GLY A 14 12.48 -0.90 0.59
CA GLY A 14 12.04 -1.94 1.54
C GLY A 14 10.53 -1.96 1.69
N VAL A 15 10.08 -2.65 2.74
CA VAL A 15 8.66 -2.81 3.04
C VAL A 15 8.25 -1.82 4.13
N GLU A 16 7.15 -1.10 3.90
CA GLU A 16 6.58 -0.19 4.89
C GLU A 16 5.16 -0.63 5.23
N GLU A 17 4.82 -0.57 6.51
CA GLU A 17 3.45 -0.76 6.96
C GLU A 17 2.91 0.58 7.44
N ILE A 18 1.80 1.01 6.84
CA ILE A 18 1.25 2.34 7.08
C ILE A 18 -0.16 2.21 7.64
N ASP A 19 -0.41 2.94 8.73
CA ASP A 19 -1.72 2.97 9.37
C ASP A 19 -2.66 3.88 8.58
N ALA A 20 -3.19 3.34 7.48
CA ALA A 20 -4.07 4.07 6.56
C ALA A 20 -5.29 3.23 6.24
N ASP A 21 -6.42 3.90 6.00
CA ASP A 21 -7.67 3.21 5.63
C ASP A 21 -8.12 3.56 4.21
N ARG A 22 -7.45 4.47 3.55
CA ARG A 22 -7.82 4.89 2.21
C ARG A 22 -6.59 5.21 1.39
N LEU A 23 -6.66 4.87 0.10
CA LEU A 23 -5.59 5.19 -0.84
C LEU A 23 -6.21 5.84 -2.07
N ILE A 24 -5.62 6.92 -2.52
CA ILE A 24 -5.99 7.56 -3.77
C ILE A 24 -4.76 7.70 -4.66
N VAL A 25 -5.01 7.83 -5.96
CA VAL A 25 -3.96 8.10 -6.93
C VAL A 25 -4.04 9.57 -7.31
N GLU A 26 -2.92 10.26 -7.20
CA GLU A 26 -2.83 11.66 -7.56
C GLU A 26 -1.61 11.86 -8.43
N GLY A 27 -1.84 12.06 -9.74
CA GLY A 27 -0.76 12.13 -10.70
C GLY A 27 -0.01 10.80 -10.78
N ASP A 28 1.27 10.81 -10.44
CA ASP A 28 2.13 9.63 -10.41
C ASP A 28 2.48 9.20 -8.98
N GLU A 29 1.63 9.57 -8.01
CA GLU A 29 1.83 9.23 -6.61
C GLU A 29 0.62 8.55 -6.02
N TYR A 30 0.87 7.65 -5.07
CA TYR A 30 -0.17 7.12 -4.20
C TYR A 30 -0.19 7.93 -2.92
N VAL A 31 -1.39 8.36 -2.52
CA VAL A 31 -1.57 9.14 -1.30
C VAL A 31 -2.43 8.33 -0.34
N LEU A 32 -1.91 8.12 0.86
CA LEU A 32 -2.57 7.30 1.86
C LEU A 32 -3.14 8.17 2.96
N PHE A 33 -4.39 7.88 3.31
CA PHE A 33 -5.15 8.67 4.29
C PHE A 33 -5.63 7.81 5.45
N ARG A 34 -5.71 8.43 6.61
CA ARG A 34 -6.45 7.92 7.74
C ARG A 34 -7.58 8.92 8.01
N GLY A 35 -8.82 8.52 7.68
CA GLY A 35 -9.92 9.47 7.70
C GLY A 35 -9.72 10.54 6.63
N GLU A 36 -9.63 11.79 7.04
CA GLU A 36 -9.40 12.92 6.13
C GLU A 36 -7.95 13.40 6.14
N GLU A 37 -7.09 12.76 6.95
CA GLU A 37 -5.71 13.18 7.10
C GLU A 37 -4.78 12.41 6.16
N GLU A 38 -3.98 13.15 5.39
CA GLU A 38 -2.94 12.54 4.57
C GLU A 38 -1.77 12.16 5.49
N ILE A 39 -1.41 10.88 5.52
CA ILE A 39 -0.34 10.40 6.40
C ILE A 39 0.91 9.97 5.65
N ARG A 40 0.76 9.62 4.37
CA ARG A 40 1.92 9.18 3.59
C ARG A 40 1.66 9.41 2.10
N ARG A 41 2.72 9.75 1.39
CA ARG A 41 2.68 9.92 -0.07
C ARG A 41 3.88 9.17 -0.65
N VAL A 42 3.62 8.30 -1.63
CA VAL A 42 4.64 7.43 -2.21
C VAL A 42 4.58 7.52 -3.72
N SER A 43 5.74 7.70 -4.35
CA SER A 43 5.82 7.72 -5.81
C SER A 43 5.51 6.33 -6.37
N ILE A 44 4.66 6.28 -7.40
CA ILE A 44 4.31 5.02 -8.06
C ILE A 44 5.57 4.35 -8.64
N ALA A 45 6.54 5.15 -9.09
CA ALA A 45 7.78 4.63 -9.65
C ALA A 45 8.63 3.88 -8.62
N ASP A 46 8.45 4.17 -7.33
CA ASP A 46 9.21 3.50 -6.28
C ASP A 46 8.55 2.20 -5.81
N ILE A 47 7.35 1.93 -6.24
CA ILE A 47 6.61 0.74 -5.81
C ILE A 47 7.00 -0.46 -6.64
N LEU A 48 7.34 -1.56 -5.98
CA LEU A 48 7.70 -2.80 -6.63
C LEU A 48 6.46 -3.60 -6.99
N SER A 49 6.43 -4.09 -8.22
CA SER A 49 5.43 -5.05 -8.63
C SER A 49 6.15 -6.28 -9.18
N GLU A 50 5.69 -7.46 -8.79
CA GLU A 50 6.27 -8.71 -9.25
C GLU A 50 5.23 -9.50 -10.03
N THR A 51 5.68 -10.10 -11.13
CA THR A 51 4.88 -11.03 -11.90
C THR A 51 5.32 -12.44 -11.55
N ASP A 52 4.37 -13.28 -11.13
CA ASP A 52 4.66 -14.68 -10.85
C ASP A 52 4.95 -15.40 -12.17
N PRO A 53 6.14 -16.00 -12.31
CA PRO A 53 6.49 -16.66 -13.56
C PRO A 53 5.67 -17.93 -13.86
N GLU A 54 5.06 -18.53 -12.84
CA GLU A 54 4.28 -19.75 -13.03
C GLU A 54 2.82 -19.47 -13.41
N THR A 55 2.22 -18.47 -12.79
CA THR A 55 0.80 -18.17 -13.01
C THR A 55 0.57 -16.96 -13.89
N GLY A 56 1.58 -16.13 -14.06
CA GLY A 56 1.46 -14.86 -14.78
C GLY A 56 0.73 -13.80 -13.99
N GLU A 57 0.39 -14.06 -12.74
CA GLU A 57 -0.27 -13.09 -11.88
C GLU A 57 0.69 -11.97 -11.48
N ASN A 58 0.20 -10.76 -11.57
CA ASN A 58 0.94 -9.59 -11.12
C ASN A 58 0.57 -9.29 -9.68
N ARG A 59 1.55 -9.37 -8.78
CA ARG A 59 1.36 -8.96 -7.40
C ARG A 59 1.63 -7.48 -7.32
N GLY A 60 0.59 -6.71 -7.02
CA GLY A 60 0.73 -5.29 -6.82
C GLY A 60 1.63 -5.00 -5.64
N GLY A 61 2.29 -3.84 -5.66
CA GLY A 61 3.18 -3.44 -4.59
C GLY A 61 2.49 -2.94 -3.33
N ILE A 62 1.17 -3.04 -3.27
CA ILE A 62 0.39 -2.57 -2.12
C ILE A 62 -0.60 -3.64 -1.71
N GLU A 63 -0.63 -3.94 -0.42
CA GLU A 63 -1.58 -4.89 0.16
C GLU A 63 -2.36 -4.23 1.27
N THR A 64 -3.63 -4.56 1.38
CA THR A 64 -4.45 -4.16 2.52
C THR A 64 -4.47 -5.31 3.52
N ILE A 65 -4.11 -5.03 4.76
CA ILE A 65 -4.03 -6.02 5.82
C ILE A 65 -4.95 -5.59 6.94
N TYR A 66 -5.66 -6.56 7.53
CA TYR A 66 -6.50 -6.30 8.67
C TYR A 66 -5.86 -6.90 9.91
N SER A 67 -5.59 -6.05 10.88
CA SER A 67 -5.01 -6.45 12.14
C SER A 67 -6.09 -6.45 13.21
N ARG A 68 -6.13 -7.51 14.03
CA ARG A 68 -7.03 -7.54 15.17
C ARG A 68 -6.36 -6.88 16.37
N SER A 69 -7.07 -5.98 16.96
CA SER A 69 -6.63 -5.34 18.19
C SER A 69 -7.41 -5.88 19.38
#